data_eec60e3074e41a8d8f5f749d0ebb8f8e
#
_entry.id   eec60e3074e41a8d8f5f749d0ebb8f8e
#
_cell.length_a   1.000
_cell.length_b   1.000
_cell.length_c   1.000
_cell.angle_alpha   90.00
_cell.angle_beta   90.00
_cell.angle_gamma   90.00
#
_symmetry.space_group_name_H-M   'P 1'
#
loop_
_entity.id
_entity.type
_entity.pdbx_description
1 polymer ?
#
loop_
_entity_poly.entity_id
_entity_poly.type
_entity_poly.pdbx_seq_one_letter_code
_entity_poly.pdbx_strand_id
1 'polypeptide(L)'
;MASRKVIAAVVSASTLLGMGLLTASNAQAATPSTFRPDVRYTFQNVGSDRNLDAYGNDTVKAWSADASGTQDFYLRAGRFQGYQLESAHHAGRCVTAKGIGQAVTLENCNTAIQAQYWDYANRDEGSAFISRKFSRGCVADEGEFNTVALVPCTGSDDQRWIPLIG
;
A
#
# COMPACT_ATOMS: atom_id res chain seq x y z
N MET A 1 -14.11 -91.62 5.03
CA MET A 1 -14.51 -90.27 4.52
C MET A 1 -14.35 -89.23 5.63
N ALA A 2 -13.30 -88.48 5.61
CA ALA A 2 -12.85 -87.66 6.70
C ALA A 2 -13.34 -86.20 6.50
N SER A 3 -14.12 -85.77 7.46
CA SER A 3 -14.62 -84.34 7.49
C SER A 3 -13.59 -83.45 8.17
N ARG A 4 -12.98 -82.55 7.43
CA ARG A 4 -12.07 -81.54 7.99
C ARG A 4 -12.85 -80.28 8.42
N LYS A 5 -12.82 -80.06 9.71
CA LYS A 5 -13.32 -78.80 10.30
C LYS A 5 -12.32 -77.69 10.03
N VAL A 6 -12.78 -76.62 9.39
CA VAL A 6 -12.03 -75.42 9.17
C VAL A 6 -12.35 -74.44 10.36
N ILE A 7 -11.33 -74.09 11.10
CA ILE A 7 -11.42 -73.11 12.19
C ILE A 7 -11.19 -71.74 11.56
N ALA A 8 -12.20 -70.87 11.58
CA ALA A 8 -12.06 -69.51 11.18
C ALA A 8 -11.44 -68.67 12.33
N ALA A 9 -10.29 -68.13 12.11
CA ALA A 9 -9.67 -67.19 13.02
C ALA A 9 -10.28 -65.79 12.74
N VAL A 10 -10.91 -65.23 13.76
CA VAL A 10 -11.42 -63.84 13.76
C VAL A 10 -10.25 -62.93 14.08
N VAL A 11 -9.76 -62.19 13.11
CA VAL A 11 -8.79 -61.13 13.30
C VAL A 11 -9.56 -59.85 13.61
N SER A 12 -9.51 -59.41 14.84
CA SER A 12 -10.06 -58.10 15.27
C SER A 12 -9.12 -57.00 14.82
N ALA A 13 -9.49 -56.26 13.78
CA ALA A 13 -8.80 -55.05 13.38
C ALA A 13 -9.28 -53.88 14.25
N SER A 14 -8.43 -53.46 15.18
CA SER A 14 -8.62 -52.24 15.96
C SER A 14 -8.29 -51.06 15.08
N THR A 15 -9.32 -50.39 14.55
CA THR A 15 -9.17 -49.07 13.86
C THR A 15 -8.95 -47.96 14.90
N LEU A 16 -7.72 -47.55 15.04
CA LEU A 16 -7.37 -46.30 15.74
C LEU A 16 -7.84 -45.13 14.85
N LEU A 17 -8.97 -44.57 15.21
CA LEU A 17 -9.41 -43.27 14.70
C LEU A 17 -8.47 -42.18 15.24
N GLY A 18 -7.44 -41.86 14.47
CA GLY A 18 -6.62 -40.66 14.68
C GLY A 18 -7.46 -39.46 14.42
N MET A 19 -7.99 -38.81 15.46
CA MET A 19 -8.50 -37.46 15.38
C MET A 19 -7.32 -36.51 15.09
N GLY A 20 -7.06 -36.26 13.80
CA GLY A 20 -6.22 -35.18 13.36
C GLY A 20 -6.88 -33.87 13.78
N LEU A 21 -6.35 -33.23 14.81
CA LEU A 21 -6.63 -31.83 15.14
C LEU A 21 -6.14 -31.00 13.94
N LEU A 22 -7.05 -30.67 13.04
CA LEU A 22 -6.85 -29.59 12.07
C LEU A 22 -6.75 -28.31 12.90
N THR A 23 -5.52 -27.92 13.24
CA THR A 23 -5.25 -26.55 13.68
C THR A 23 -5.54 -25.66 12.48
N ALA A 24 -6.75 -25.12 12.42
CA ALA A 24 -7.06 -24.00 11.55
C ALA A 24 -6.10 -22.88 11.96
N SER A 25 -5.04 -22.67 11.17
CA SER A 25 -4.24 -21.47 11.27
C SER A 25 -5.21 -20.33 10.98
N ASN A 26 -5.63 -19.61 12.02
CA ASN A 26 -6.28 -18.32 11.87
C ASN A 26 -5.26 -17.44 11.16
N ALA A 27 -5.36 -17.35 9.84
CA ALA A 27 -4.74 -16.27 9.11
C ALA A 27 -5.42 -15.01 9.65
N GLN A 28 -4.81 -14.40 10.68
CA GLN A 28 -5.16 -13.08 11.09
C GLN A 28 -4.96 -12.20 9.87
N ALA A 29 -6.07 -11.72 9.30
CA ALA A 29 -6.01 -10.64 8.34
C ALA A 29 -5.20 -9.55 9.02
N ALA A 30 -4.02 -9.24 8.49
CA ALA A 30 -3.20 -8.15 8.99
C ALA A 30 -4.11 -6.92 8.98
N THR A 31 -4.41 -6.39 10.16
CA THR A 31 -5.09 -5.10 10.27
C THR A 31 -4.22 -4.11 9.50
N PRO A 32 -4.78 -3.36 8.53
CA PRO A 32 -4.00 -2.37 7.82
C PRO A 32 -3.33 -1.49 8.87
N SER A 33 -1.99 -1.47 8.87
CA SER A 33 -1.24 -0.66 9.82
C SER A 33 -1.58 0.78 9.55
N THR A 34 -2.24 1.43 10.51
CA THR A 34 -2.55 2.85 10.44
C THR A 34 -1.24 3.63 10.47
N PHE A 35 -1.07 4.54 9.52
CA PHE A 35 0.08 5.44 9.52
C PHE A 35 0.08 6.30 10.78
N ARG A 36 1.25 6.50 11.35
CA ARG A 36 1.43 7.35 12.53
C ARG A 36 1.64 8.79 12.07
N PRO A 37 0.87 9.75 12.57
CA PRO A 37 0.89 11.13 12.07
C PRO A 37 2.19 11.89 12.37
N ASP A 38 2.97 11.42 13.34
CA ASP A 38 4.24 11.98 13.80
C ASP A 38 5.48 11.31 13.18
N VAL A 39 5.27 10.29 12.33
CA VAL A 39 6.33 9.54 11.66
C VAL A 39 6.46 10.03 10.22
N ARG A 40 7.70 10.19 9.78
CA ARG A 40 8.02 10.47 8.39
C ARG A 40 8.07 9.18 7.59
N TYR A 41 7.54 9.24 6.40
CA TYR A 41 7.52 8.12 5.46
C TYR A 41 8.09 8.59 4.13
N THR A 42 8.96 7.79 3.57
CA THR A 42 9.37 7.88 2.17
C THR A 42 8.55 6.87 1.38
N PHE A 43 8.13 7.20 0.17
CA PHE A 43 7.34 6.31 -0.68
C PHE A 43 8.15 5.93 -1.91
N GLN A 44 8.59 4.67 -1.96
CA GLN A 44 9.35 4.12 -3.08
C GLN A 44 8.42 3.50 -4.12
N ASN A 45 8.61 3.87 -5.37
CA ASN A 45 7.85 3.29 -6.48
C ASN A 45 8.33 1.86 -6.77
N VAL A 46 7.37 0.93 -6.94
CA VAL A 46 7.65 -0.50 -7.16
C VAL A 46 8.31 -0.76 -8.52
N GLY A 47 7.93 0.01 -9.54
CA GLY A 47 8.43 -0.21 -10.91
C GLY A 47 9.80 0.38 -11.19
N SER A 48 10.19 1.43 -10.46
CA SER A 48 11.39 2.22 -10.79
C SER A 48 12.40 2.37 -9.65
N ASP A 49 12.04 1.93 -8.43
CA ASP A 49 12.82 2.15 -7.19
C ASP A 49 13.05 3.64 -6.84
N ARG A 50 12.40 4.56 -7.55
CA ARG A 50 12.46 6.00 -7.25
C ARG A 50 11.52 6.36 -6.10
N ASN A 51 11.88 7.38 -5.34
CA ASN A 51 11.08 7.90 -4.26
C ASN A 51 10.19 9.05 -4.73
N LEU A 52 8.99 9.13 -4.17
CA LEU A 52 8.15 10.32 -4.29
C LEU A 52 8.90 11.50 -3.68
N ASP A 53 9.01 12.61 -4.40
CA ASP A 53 9.85 13.75 -4.06
C ASP A 53 9.06 15.05 -4.18
N ALA A 54 9.04 15.82 -3.11
CA ALA A 54 8.52 17.18 -3.06
C ALA A 54 9.56 18.16 -3.63
N TYR A 55 9.81 18.05 -4.95
CA TYR A 55 10.84 18.80 -5.65
C TYR A 55 10.48 20.27 -5.82
N GLY A 56 11.18 21.15 -5.13
CA GLY A 56 10.85 22.58 -5.13
C GLY A 56 9.57 22.89 -4.36
N ASN A 57 8.96 24.04 -4.59
CA ASN A 57 7.83 24.53 -3.79
C ASN A 57 6.45 24.07 -4.27
N ASP A 58 6.35 23.58 -5.51
CA ASP A 58 5.07 23.29 -6.15
C ASP A 58 5.07 22.00 -6.98
N THR A 59 6.21 21.33 -7.10
CA THR A 59 6.40 20.19 -7.99
C THR A 59 6.56 18.90 -7.20
N VAL A 60 5.91 17.83 -7.65
CA VAL A 60 6.11 16.47 -7.14
C VAL A 60 6.69 15.60 -8.27
N LYS A 61 7.78 14.91 -7.98
CA LYS A 61 8.48 14.02 -8.92
C LYS A 61 8.66 12.63 -8.34
N ALA A 62 9.08 11.69 -9.16
CA ALA A 62 9.73 10.47 -8.72
C ALA A 62 11.24 10.62 -8.98
N TRP A 63 12.06 10.52 -7.93
CA TRP A 63 13.49 10.78 -7.99
C TRP A 63 14.30 9.69 -7.31
N SER A 64 15.54 9.51 -7.73
CA SER A 64 16.46 8.59 -7.07
C SER A 64 16.57 8.93 -5.57
N ALA A 65 16.71 7.90 -4.74
CA ALA A 65 16.84 8.09 -3.30
C ALA A 65 18.03 9.00 -2.98
N ASP A 66 17.79 10.03 -2.17
CA ASP A 66 18.80 10.95 -1.70
C ASP A 66 18.54 11.34 -0.23
N ALA A 67 19.44 12.09 0.36
CA ALA A 67 19.35 12.53 1.76
C ALA A 67 18.81 13.98 1.89
N SER A 68 18.12 14.51 0.89
CA SER A 68 17.69 15.92 0.88
C SER A 68 16.54 16.22 1.84
N GLY A 69 15.81 15.19 2.28
CA GLY A 69 14.59 15.31 3.09
C GLY A 69 13.35 15.73 2.31
N THR A 70 13.48 16.04 1.01
CA THR A 70 12.34 16.36 0.13
C THR A 70 11.48 15.13 -0.15
N GLN A 71 12.02 13.92 0.10
CA GLN A 71 11.37 12.64 -0.10
C GLN A 71 10.58 12.16 1.13
N ASP A 72 10.60 12.93 2.21
CA ASP A 72 9.91 12.61 3.45
C ASP A 72 8.54 13.29 3.53
N PHE A 73 7.53 12.53 3.91
CA PHE A 73 6.15 12.98 4.05
C PHE A 73 5.54 12.55 5.37
N TYR A 74 4.67 13.39 5.91
CA TYR A 74 3.74 13.02 6.97
C TYR A 74 2.39 12.64 6.37
N LEU A 75 1.79 11.57 6.87
CA LEU A 75 0.42 11.19 6.52
C LEU A 75 -0.54 11.69 7.60
N ARG A 76 -1.31 12.71 7.26
CA ARG A 76 -2.31 13.31 8.15
C ARG A 76 -3.68 12.74 7.82
N ALA A 77 -4.21 11.90 8.70
CA ALA A 77 -5.60 11.46 8.58
C ALA A 77 -6.56 12.65 8.68
N GLY A 78 -7.61 12.65 7.89
CA GLY A 78 -8.47 13.82 7.85
C GLY A 78 -9.91 13.59 7.39
N ARG A 79 -10.57 14.69 7.06
CA ARG A 79 -12.02 14.84 6.89
C ARG A 79 -12.63 13.88 5.84
N PHE A 80 -11.90 13.55 4.78
CA PHE A 80 -12.43 12.78 3.66
C PHE A 80 -12.10 11.29 3.72
N GLN A 81 -11.84 10.75 4.93
CA GLN A 81 -11.50 9.33 5.14
C GLN A 81 -10.28 8.87 4.35
N GLY A 82 -9.31 9.73 4.20
CA GLY A 82 -8.03 9.49 3.54
C GLY A 82 -6.92 10.22 4.24
N TYR A 83 -5.75 10.22 3.63
CA TYR A 83 -4.56 10.89 4.15
C TYR A 83 -4.21 12.09 3.29
N GLN A 84 -3.87 13.21 3.92
CA GLN A 84 -3.07 14.24 3.27
C GLN A 84 -1.59 13.82 3.37
N LEU A 85 -0.85 13.97 2.27
CA LEU A 85 0.59 13.82 2.24
C LEU A 85 1.20 15.21 2.38
N GLU A 86 1.63 15.54 3.59
CA GLU A 86 2.31 16.80 3.89
C GLU A 86 3.81 16.61 3.74
N SER A 87 4.48 17.44 2.93
CA SER A 87 5.94 17.41 2.80
C SER A 87 6.62 17.75 4.14
N ALA A 88 7.55 16.93 4.58
CA ALA A 88 8.34 17.21 5.77
C ALA A 88 9.35 18.35 5.54
N HIS A 89 9.82 18.52 4.31
CA HIS A 89 10.76 19.58 3.93
C HIS A 89 10.06 20.93 3.69
N HIS A 90 8.93 20.91 2.98
CA HIS A 90 8.12 22.09 2.71
C HIS A 90 6.90 22.10 3.65
N ALA A 91 7.12 22.46 4.91
CA ALA A 91 6.08 22.44 5.93
C ALA A 91 4.80 23.20 5.50
N GLY A 92 3.65 22.58 5.74
CA GLY A 92 2.35 23.12 5.34
C GLY A 92 2.04 23.00 3.84
N ARG A 93 2.84 22.22 3.07
CA ARG A 93 2.58 21.92 1.67
C ARG A 93 2.13 20.47 1.51
N CYS A 94 1.03 20.28 0.81
CA CYS A 94 0.39 18.95 0.62
C CYS A 94 0.33 18.58 -0.85
N VAL A 95 0.53 17.31 -1.11
CA VAL A 95 0.38 16.69 -2.44
C VAL A 95 -1.07 16.84 -2.90
N THR A 96 -1.28 17.46 -4.05
CA THR A 96 -2.59 17.86 -4.57
C THR A 96 -2.84 17.32 -5.97
N ALA A 97 -3.97 16.62 -6.16
CA ALA A 97 -4.43 16.16 -7.47
C ALA A 97 -5.06 17.32 -8.25
N LYS A 98 -4.70 17.49 -9.53
CA LYS A 98 -5.24 18.53 -10.41
C LYS A 98 -6.31 17.99 -11.36
N GLY A 99 -6.22 16.73 -11.74
CA GLY A 99 -7.13 16.04 -12.67
C GLY A 99 -6.46 14.82 -13.27
N ILE A 100 -7.25 13.89 -13.82
CA ILE A 100 -6.70 12.73 -14.53
C ILE A 100 -5.97 13.23 -15.79
N GLY A 101 -4.76 12.73 -16.03
CA GLY A 101 -3.85 13.16 -17.08
C GLY A 101 -3.07 14.43 -16.75
N GLN A 102 -3.14 14.92 -15.52
CA GLN A 102 -2.42 16.12 -15.09
C GLN A 102 -1.35 15.80 -14.04
N ALA A 103 -0.30 16.61 -14.03
CA ALA A 103 0.72 16.54 -12.99
C ALA A 103 0.11 16.77 -11.60
N VAL A 104 0.63 16.04 -10.63
CA VAL A 104 0.36 16.25 -9.20
C VAL A 104 1.27 17.38 -8.70
N THR A 105 0.74 18.26 -7.86
CA THR A 105 1.45 19.44 -7.38
C THR A 105 1.52 19.50 -5.86
N LEU A 106 2.40 20.36 -5.33
CA LEU A 106 2.39 20.77 -3.92
C LEU A 106 1.62 22.09 -3.78
N GLU A 107 0.65 22.12 -2.88
CA GLU A 107 -0.13 23.31 -2.56
C GLU A 107 -0.23 23.51 -1.06
N ASN A 108 -0.65 24.69 -0.60
CA ASN A 108 -0.88 24.90 0.82
C ASN A 108 -1.88 23.88 1.35
N CYS A 109 -1.54 23.19 2.44
CA CYS A 109 -2.42 22.21 3.06
C CYS A 109 -3.74 22.87 3.48
N ASN A 110 -4.85 22.29 3.05
CA ASN A 110 -6.18 22.77 3.39
C ASN A 110 -7.13 21.58 3.61
N THR A 111 -7.64 21.44 4.81
CA THR A 111 -8.51 20.32 5.20
C THR A 111 -9.88 20.33 4.51
N ALA A 112 -10.25 21.43 3.84
CA ALA A 112 -11.48 21.52 3.05
C ALA A 112 -11.30 21.10 1.59
N ILE A 113 -10.07 20.88 1.12
CA ILE A 113 -9.78 20.54 -0.29
C ILE A 113 -9.67 19.02 -0.46
N GLN A 114 -10.72 18.40 -1.00
CA GLN A 114 -10.76 16.95 -1.22
C GLN A 114 -9.65 16.44 -2.16
N ALA A 115 -9.15 17.28 -3.06
CA ALA A 115 -8.05 16.92 -3.97
C ALA A 115 -6.70 16.66 -3.29
N GLN A 116 -6.58 17.02 -2.00
CA GLN A 116 -5.40 16.74 -1.18
C GLN A 116 -5.51 15.45 -0.37
N TYR A 117 -6.61 14.72 -0.51
CA TYR A 117 -6.83 13.48 0.22
C TYR A 117 -6.69 12.27 -0.69
N TRP A 118 -5.96 11.30 -0.18
CA TRP A 118 -5.56 10.10 -0.87
C TRP A 118 -6.02 8.88 -0.08
N ASP A 119 -6.60 7.93 -0.79
CA ASP A 119 -6.78 6.58 -0.28
C ASP A 119 -5.47 5.83 -0.45
N TYR A 120 -5.03 5.16 0.60
CA TYR A 120 -3.82 4.36 0.55
C TYR A 120 -3.97 3.19 1.53
N ALA A 121 -3.92 1.97 1.01
CA ALA A 121 -3.87 0.78 1.84
C ALA A 121 -2.39 0.45 2.10
N ASN A 122 -1.97 0.43 3.36
CA ASN A 122 -0.60 0.05 3.68
C ASN A 122 -0.41 -1.46 3.46
N ARG A 123 0.40 -1.82 2.47
CA ARG A 123 0.74 -3.20 2.09
C ARG A 123 2.23 -3.30 1.85
N ASP A 124 2.84 -4.44 2.22
CA ASP A 124 4.27 -4.68 2.06
C ASP A 124 4.71 -4.66 0.58
N GLU A 125 3.83 -5.09 -0.33
CA GLU A 125 4.05 -5.05 -1.78
C GLU A 125 3.80 -3.68 -2.43
N GLY A 126 3.49 -2.68 -1.63
CA GLY A 126 3.11 -1.36 -2.11
C GLY A 126 1.63 -1.23 -2.49
N SER A 127 1.15 -0.02 -2.46
CA SER A 127 -0.23 0.35 -2.82
C SER A 127 -0.28 1.63 -3.63
N ALA A 128 -1.39 1.83 -4.33
CA ALA A 128 -1.63 3.07 -5.05
C ALA A 128 -2.12 4.19 -4.12
N PHE A 129 -1.69 5.42 -4.36
CA PHE A 129 -2.35 6.62 -3.89
C PHE A 129 -3.51 6.94 -4.81
N ILE A 130 -4.73 6.71 -4.34
CA ILE A 130 -5.96 6.93 -5.10
C ILE A 130 -6.57 8.25 -4.67
N SER A 131 -6.81 9.15 -5.60
CA SER A 131 -7.39 10.46 -5.30
C SER A 131 -8.83 10.34 -4.79
N ARG A 132 -9.13 10.97 -3.67
CA ARG A 132 -10.51 11.04 -3.13
C ARG A 132 -11.41 11.96 -3.95
N LYS A 133 -10.86 12.91 -4.67
CA LYS A 133 -11.63 13.81 -5.55
C LYS A 133 -11.85 13.22 -6.94
N PHE A 134 -10.81 12.62 -7.53
CA PHE A 134 -10.85 12.07 -8.86
C PHE A 134 -10.83 10.54 -8.74
N SER A 135 -12.01 9.94 -8.53
CA SER A 135 -12.15 8.48 -8.37
C SER A 135 -11.50 7.75 -9.54
N ARG A 136 -10.76 6.66 -9.26
CA ARG A 136 -9.93 5.90 -10.20
C ARG A 136 -8.70 6.66 -10.73
N GLY A 137 -8.33 7.79 -10.15
CA GLY A 137 -7.06 8.46 -10.42
C GLY A 137 -6.00 8.00 -9.44
N CYS A 138 -4.90 7.42 -9.93
CA CYS A 138 -3.75 6.94 -9.18
C CYS A 138 -2.52 7.79 -9.50
N VAL A 139 -1.69 8.04 -8.48
CA VAL A 139 -0.38 8.68 -8.67
C VAL A 139 0.55 7.70 -9.36
N ALA A 140 1.09 8.09 -10.51
CA ALA A 140 2.03 7.30 -11.28
C ALA A 140 3.38 8.00 -11.44
N ASP A 141 4.43 7.20 -11.47
CA ASP A 141 5.77 7.62 -11.87
C ASP A 141 5.84 7.66 -13.41
N GLU A 142 5.96 8.85 -13.97
CA GLU A 142 6.04 9.10 -15.41
C GLU A 142 7.49 9.04 -15.97
N GLY A 143 8.42 8.56 -15.18
CA GLY A 143 9.82 8.44 -15.56
C GLY A 143 10.72 9.50 -14.92
N GLU A 144 12.02 9.28 -15.05
CA GLU A 144 13.03 10.17 -14.50
C GLU A 144 12.92 11.58 -15.11
N PHE A 145 13.12 12.60 -14.28
CA PHE A 145 12.97 14.03 -14.60
C PHE A 145 11.54 14.52 -14.84
N ASN A 146 10.55 13.63 -14.96
CA ASN A 146 9.16 14.00 -15.12
C ASN A 146 8.48 14.25 -13.76
N THR A 147 7.40 15.03 -13.78
CA THR A 147 6.50 15.13 -12.63
C THR A 147 5.66 13.87 -12.53
N VAL A 148 5.35 13.42 -11.32
CA VAL A 148 4.34 12.37 -11.17
C VAL A 148 2.98 12.90 -11.64
N ALA A 149 2.18 12.04 -12.26
CA ALA A 149 0.88 12.40 -12.79
C ALA A 149 -0.25 11.62 -12.10
N LEU A 150 -1.45 12.17 -12.17
CA LEU A 150 -2.66 11.44 -11.82
C LEU A 150 -3.19 10.75 -13.08
N VAL A 151 -3.12 9.43 -13.14
CA VAL A 151 -3.56 8.64 -14.30
C VAL A 151 -4.67 7.66 -13.91
N PRO A 152 -5.42 7.06 -14.87
CA PRO A 152 -6.36 6.00 -14.53
C PRO A 152 -5.67 4.84 -13.81
N CYS A 153 -6.26 4.36 -12.72
CA CYS A 153 -5.71 3.23 -11.95
C CYS A 153 -5.75 1.94 -12.78
N THR A 154 -4.60 1.34 -12.98
CA THR A 154 -4.42 0.04 -13.69
C THR A 154 -3.89 -1.04 -12.77
N GLY A 155 -3.27 -0.65 -11.64
CA GLY A 155 -2.58 -1.56 -10.74
C GLY A 155 -1.17 -1.93 -11.17
N SER A 156 -0.62 -1.25 -12.21
CA SER A 156 0.76 -1.42 -12.67
C SER A 156 1.77 -0.93 -11.62
N ASP A 157 3.02 -1.38 -11.75
CA ASP A 157 4.07 -1.15 -10.76
C ASP A 157 4.46 0.33 -10.65
N ASP A 158 4.34 1.10 -11.74
CA ASP A 158 4.54 2.56 -11.75
C ASP A 158 3.52 3.32 -10.86
N GLN A 159 2.38 2.70 -10.55
CA GLN A 159 1.33 3.26 -9.68
C GLN A 159 1.38 2.75 -8.24
N ARG A 160 2.28 1.82 -7.93
CA ARG A 160 2.42 1.25 -6.60
C ARG A 160 3.62 1.84 -5.86
N TRP A 161 3.41 2.18 -4.62
CA TRP A 161 4.39 2.83 -3.76
C TRP A 161 4.52 2.07 -2.45
N ILE A 162 5.73 1.80 -2.01
CA ILE A 162 6.04 1.13 -0.74
C ILE A 162 6.39 2.20 0.29
N PRO A 163 5.72 2.21 1.47
CA PRO A 163 6.08 3.13 2.54
C PRO A 163 7.32 2.61 3.27
N LEU A 164 8.33 3.43 3.35
CA LEU A 164 9.54 3.22 4.14
C LEU A 164 9.52 4.23 5.30
N ILE A 165 9.98 3.82 6.48
CA ILE A 165 10.13 4.75 7.62
C ILE A 165 11.42 5.55 7.37
N GLY A 166 11.27 6.87 7.29
CA GLY A 166 12.34 7.83 7.08
C GLY A 166 13.16 8.16 8.35
#